data_b8b04e97b913f7674cdabef9506e2a3c
#
_entry.id   b8b04e97b913f7674cdabef9506e2a3c
#
_cell.length_a   1.000
_cell.length_b   1.000
_cell.length_c   1.000
_cell.angle_alpha   90.00
_cell.angle_beta   90.00
_cell.angle_gamma   90.00
#
_symmetry.space_group_name_H-M   'P 1'
#
loop_
_entity.id
_entity.type
_entity.pdbx_description
1 polymer ?
#
loop_
_entity_poly.entity_id
_entity_poly.type
_entity_poly.pdbx_seq_one_letter_code
_entity_poly.pdbx_strand_id
1 'polypeptide(L)'
;VACGDNSSAEAERNNETAKMMRWLPWAIVLVFLASPVLADQPKDREVIRVVAGEQLDFKTPVKVQRVAVGDTTIADVRVLGRSEILILGKQPGETSLLLWEKKTDPPKSYRIQVNPPLSSVTPLSGQVMVDVKFVELSKKVLKETGINLISQSNITFGVFAPGSLSKVTRAAAGITTEAGVPFSNAFHLVMGSSGNSALGLFALLESNGLAHTLAQPSMTVVSGQTASFMAGGEFPIPIAQSLGQVTISYKQYGIRLVFTPTVFSKERIAIKLAPEVSELDFSNSVTSSGVSVPAILTRRAETTIELGDGESFVIAGLISRNFNDAVDKVPGLGDLPILGAFFRSTRFAREDKELVIIVTPTLVRPLAAKAELPQLPGAGSDQYNPSLMKRLFYGGVTTDDESVGLSR
;
A
#
# COMPACT_ATOMS: atom_id res chain seq x y z
N VAL A 1 43.74 -4.99 -46.55
CA VAL A 1 45.23 -5.19 -46.57
C VAL A 1 45.67 -5.13 -45.11
N ALA A 2 46.40 -6.24 -44.72
CA ALA A 2 47.20 -6.48 -43.50
C ALA A 2 46.43 -6.73 -42.16
N CYS A 3 46.25 -7.97 -41.92
CA CYS A 3 46.61 -8.87 -40.84
C CYS A 3 47.87 -8.45 -40.07
N GLY A 4 47.84 -8.52 -38.74
CA GLY A 4 48.96 -8.36 -37.83
C GLY A 4 48.66 -9.03 -36.50
N ASP A 5 49.23 -10.21 -36.32
CA ASP A 5 49.29 -11.08 -35.17
C ASP A 5 49.60 -10.37 -33.85
N ASN A 6 48.94 -10.77 -32.78
CA ASN A 6 49.38 -10.52 -31.43
C ASN A 6 49.17 -11.78 -30.54
N SER A 7 49.94 -12.82 -30.84
CA SER A 7 50.04 -14.08 -30.06
C SER A 7 51.41 -14.25 -29.43
N SER A 8 51.96 -13.23 -28.77
CA SER A 8 53.29 -13.31 -28.15
C SER A 8 53.40 -12.70 -26.73
N ALA A 9 52.26 -12.43 -26.05
CA ALA A 9 52.30 -11.83 -24.74
C ALA A 9 51.84 -12.75 -23.58
N GLU A 10 51.51 -14.02 -23.84
CA GLU A 10 51.08 -14.98 -22.82
C GLU A 10 52.13 -16.06 -22.45
N ALA A 11 53.31 -16.06 -23.09
CA ALA A 11 54.36 -17.05 -22.85
C ALA A 11 55.48 -16.60 -21.87
N GLU A 12 55.50 -15.35 -21.41
CA GLU A 12 56.56 -14.84 -20.53
C GLU A 12 56.23 -14.76 -19.04
N ARG A 13 55.01 -15.08 -18.64
CA ARG A 13 54.59 -14.99 -17.22
C ARG A 13 54.71 -16.29 -16.43
N ASN A 14 55.10 -17.41 -17.03
CA ASN A 14 55.18 -18.70 -16.35
C ASN A 14 56.60 -19.21 -16.08
N ASN A 15 57.65 -18.40 -16.21
CA ASN A 15 59.05 -18.84 -16.05
C ASN A 15 59.84 -18.20 -14.88
N GLU A 16 59.20 -17.44 -13.97
CA GLU A 16 59.91 -16.87 -12.82
C GLU A 16 59.63 -17.51 -11.46
N THR A 17 58.79 -18.53 -11.37
CA THR A 17 58.54 -19.23 -10.10
C THR A 17 59.30 -20.52 -9.86
N ALA A 18 60.30 -20.84 -10.73
CA ALA A 18 61.02 -22.10 -10.67
C ALA A 18 62.51 -21.99 -10.30
N LYS A 19 63.01 -20.83 -9.79
CA LYS A 19 64.45 -20.68 -9.45
C LYS A 19 64.68 -20.03 -8.09
N MET A 20 64.09 -20.53 -7.00
CA MET A 20 64.56 -20.16 -5.65
C MET A 20 64.32 -21.29 -4.64
N MET A 21 64.92 -22.44 -4.95
CA MET A 21 64.93 -23.54 -3.96
C MET A 21 66.33 -24.21 -4.02
N ARG A 22 67.28 -23.64 -3.34
CA ARG A 22 68.55 -24.26 -2.93
C ARG A 22 69.36 -23.25 -2.13
N TRP A 23 69.32 -23.40 -0.77
CA TRP A 23 70.42 -23.22 0.17
C TRP A 23 69.88 -23.30 1.59
N LEU A 24 69.94 -24.53 2.21
CA LEU A 24 70.08 -24.71 3.65
C LEU A 24 71.56 -24.58 3.99
N PRO A 25 71.97 -24.09 5.19
CA PRO A 25 71.99 -24.97 6.34
C PRO A 25 71.79 -24.32 7.74
N TRP A 26 71.27 -25.19 8.66
CA TRP A 26 71.54 -25.28 10.08
C TRP A 26 71.57 -24.01 10.95
N ALA A 27 70.47 -23.74 11.66
CA ALA A 27 70.47 -23.11 12.98
C ALA A 27 69.48 -23.81 13.90
N ILE A 28 69.98 -24.38 14.96
CA ILE A 28 69.32 -25.05 16.08
C ILE A 28 68.33 -24.04 16.70
N VAL A 29 67.04 -24.30 16.65
CA VAL A 29 66.03 -23.51 17.36
C VAL A 29 65.60 -24.32 18.60
N LEU A 30 65.93 -23.76 19.75
CA LEU A 30 65.42 -24.10 21.07
C LEU A 30 63.90 -23.87 21.09
N VAL A 31 63.13 -24.95 21.03
CA VAL A 31 61.69 -24.93 21.21
C VAL A 31 61.37 -24.74 22.66
N PHE A 32 61.07 -23.49 23.06
CA PHE A 32 60.33 -23.23 24.29
C PHE A 32 58.91 -23.74 24.10
N LEU A 33 58.58 -24.85 24.76
CA LEU A 33 57.24 -25.34 25.00
C LEU A 33 56.49 -24.31 25.88
N ALA A 34 55.95 -23.25 25.27
CA ALA A 34 54.89 -22.49 25.87
C ALA A 34 53.60 -23.29 25.69
N SER A 35 53.20 -24.00 26.73
CA SER A 35 51.87 -24.59 26.82
C SER A 35 50.85 -23.45 26.66
N PRO A 36 49.86 -23.58 25.74
CA PRO A 36 48.77 -22.63 25.74
C PRO A 36 48.04 -22.84 27.07
N VAL A 37 48.06 -21.82 27.92
CA VAL A 37 47.08 -21.69 29.00
C VAL A 37 45.73 -21.67 28.27
N LEU A 38 44.99 -22.78 28.38
CA LEU A 38 43.57 -22.79 28.01
C LEU A 38 42.94 -21.75 28.92
N ALA A 39 42.74 -20.54 28.35
CA ALA A 39 41.81 -19.58 28.92
C ALA A 39 40.45 -20.29 28.95
N ASP A 40 39.98 -20.55 30.16
CA ASP A 40 38.66 -21.12 30.45
C ASP A 40 37.65 -20.24 29.66
N GLN A 41 37.10 -20.81 28.59
CA GLN A 41 36.06 -20.18 27.79
C GLN A 41 34.91 -19.84 28.77
N PRO A 42 34.42 -18.61 28.85
CA PRO A 42 33.32 -18.31 29.74
C PRO A 42 32.13 -19.14 29.29
N LYS A 43 31.81 -20.18 30.09
CA LYS A 43 30.63 -21.01 29.96
C LYS A 43 29.44 -20.09 29.73
N ASP A 44 28.72 -20.27 28.63
CA ASP A 44 27.56 -19.49 28.25
C ASP A 44 26.67 -19.23 29.47
N ARG A 45 26.73 -18.02 30.00
CA ARG A 45 25.94 -17.62 31.15
C ARG A 45 24.55 -17.32 30.65
N GLU A 46 23.57 -18.05 31.11
CA GLU A 46 22.17 -17.80 30.81
C GLU A 46 21.81 -16.33 31.14
N VAL A 47 21.27 -15.61 30.17
CA VAL A 47 20.96 -14.17 30.27
C VAL A 47 19.50 -13.99 30.65
N ILE A 48 19.26 -13.37 31.82
CA ILE A 48 17.93 -13.01 32.29
C ILE A 48 17.69 -11.53 31.93
N ARG A 49 16.68 -11.26 31.14
CA ARG A 49 16.33 -9.89 30.71
C ARG A 49 15.16 -9.37 31.52
N VAL A 50 15.32 -8.17 32.10
CA VAL A 50 14.31 -7.47 32.89
C VAL A 50 14.25 -6.02 32.44
N VAL A 51 13.09 -5.37 32.48
CA VAL A 51 12.97 -3.94 32.18
C VAL A 51 13.11 -3.14 33.48
N ALA A 52 13.75 -1.98 33.41
CA ALA A 52 13.88 -1.11 34.59
C ALA A 52 12.51 -0.66 35.10
N GLY A 53 12.26 -0.86 36.40
CA GLY A 53 10.98 -0.63 37.03
C GLY A 53 10.03 -1.84 37.07
N GLU A 54 10.35 -2.92 36.33
CA GLU A 54 9.55 -4.14 36.33
C GLU A 54 10.10 -5.20 37.27
N GLN A 55 9.22 -6.12 37.66
CA GLN A 55 9.54 -7.28 38.49
C GLN A 55 9.35 -8.55 37.65
N LEU A 56 10.36 -9.41 37.64
CA LEU A 56 10.33 -10.69 36.94
C LEU A 56 10.35 -11.84 37.98
N ASP A 57 9.35 -12.71 37.93
CA ASP A 57 9.37 -13.96 38.68
C ASP A 57 10.16 -15.00 37.90
N PHE A 58 11.35 -15.33 38.42
CA PHE A 58 12.24 -16.29 37.83
C PHE A 58 12.18 -17.62 38.60
N LYS A 59 11.64 -18.67 37.97
CA LYS A 59 11.59 -20.03 38.51
C LYS A 59 12.88 -20.78 38.23
N THR A 60 13.56 -21.15 39.28
CA THR A 60 14.79 -21.94 39.17
C THR A 60 14.47 -23.43 39.16
N PRO A 61 15.18 -24.24 38.36
CA PRO A 61 14.99 -25.70 38.35
C PRO A 61 15.41 -26.38 39.64
N VAL A 62 16.05 -25.64 40.54
CA VAL A 62 16.69 -26.18 41.77
C VAL A 62 16.37 -25.34 43.00
N LYS A 63 16.48 -25.97 44.19
CA LYS A 63 16.20 -25.28 45.47
C LYS A 63 17.32 -24.32 45.82
N VAL A 64 16.99 -23.03 45.88
CA VAL A 64 17.92 -21.95 46.18
C VAL A 64 18.09 -21.82 47.69
N GLN A 65 19.32 -21.86 48.16
CA GLN A 65 19.66 -21.63 49.57
C GLN A 65 20.27 -20.24 49.82
N ARG A 66 21.02 -19.72 48.84
CA ARG A 66 21.68 -18.42 48.92
C ARG A 66 21.73 -17.77 47.56
N VAL A 67 21.56 -16.45 47.57
CA VAL A 67 21.60 -15.57 46.38
C VAL A 67 22.58 -14.44 46.65
N ALA A 68 23.36 -14.06 45.63
CA ALA A 68 24.15 -12.85 45.65
C ALA A 68 24.03 -12.13 44.29
N VAL A 69 23.88 -10.82 44.33
CA VAL A 69 23.86 -9.93 43.16
C VAL A 69 25.14 -9.13 43.13
N GLY A 70 25.72 -8.95 41.95
CA GLY A 70 26.98 -8.22 41.79
C GLY A 70 26.81 -6.72 42.04
N ASP A 71 25.75 -6.13 41.51
CA ASP A 71 25.44 -4.73 41.71
C ASP A 71 23.94 -4.53 42.01
N THR A 72 23.65 -4.09 43.24
CA THR A 72 22.30 -3.86 43.73
C THR A 72 21.69 -2.53 43.30
N THR A 73 22.45 -1.66 42.64
CA THR A 73 21.95 -0.46 42.02
C THR A 73 21.26 -0.74 40.67
N ILE A 74 21.74 -1.78 39.96
CA ILE A 74 21.20 -2.25 38.68
C ILE A 74 19.98 -3.14 38.87
N ALA A 75 20.12 -4.17 39.71
CA ALA A 75 19.04 -5.11 40.01
C ALA A 75 19.02 -5.52 41.48
N ASP A 76 17.83 -5.70 42.02
CA ASP A 76 17.60 -6.25 43.33
C ASP A 76 16.95 -7.63 43.22
N VAL A 77 17.33 -8.58 44.10
CA VAL A 77 16.84 -9.94 44.01
C VAL A 77 16.32 -10.39 45.38
N ARG A 78 15.10 -10.87 45.39
CA ARG A 78 14.45 -11.41 46.60
C ARG A 78 14.07 -12.87 46.41
N VAL A 79 14.34 -13.71 47.36
CA VAL A 79 13.90 -15.11 47.35
C VAL A 79 12.47 -15.15 47.89
N LEU A 80 11.50 -15.55 47.07
CA LEU A 80 10.11 -15.72 47.47
C LEU A 80 9.80 -17.11 47.98
N GLY A 81 10.49 -18.13 47.46
CA GLY A 81 10.28 -19.51 47.78
C GLY A 81 11.54 -20.36 47.56
N ARG A 82 11.39 -21.68 47.74
CA ARG A 82 12.53 -22.62 47.58
C ARG A 82 13.06 -22.70 46.14
N SER A 83 12.26 -22.32 45.16
CA SER A 83 12.57 -22.37 43.71
C SER A 83 12.12 -21.13 42.96
N GLU A 84 11.75 -20.05 43.68
CA GLU A 84 11.21 -18.82 43.10
C GLU A 84 12.04 -17.63 43.57
N ILE A 85 12.45 -16.80 42.61
CA ILE A 85 13.25 -15.59 42.86
C ILE A 85 12.60 -14.47 42.15
N LEU A 86 12.30 -13.38 42.85
CA LEU A 86 11.82 -12.12 42.26
C LEU A 86 13.04 -11.26 41.93
N ILE A 87 13.16 -10.86 40.68
CA ILE A 87 14.21 -9.97 40.19
C ILE A 87 13.53 -8.63 39.88
N LEU A 88 13.99 -7.57 40.55
CA LEU A 88 13.55 -6.18 40.31
C LEU A 88 14.64 -5.44 39.54
N GLY A 89 14.36 -5.02 38.31
CA GLY A 89 15.22 -4.12 37.55
C GLY A 89 15.14 -2.69 38.11
N LYS A 90 16.25 -2.11 38.58
CA LYS A 90 16.28 -0.73 39.10
C LYS A 90 16.78 0.28 38.09
N GLN A 91 17.96 0.04 37.52
CA GLN A 91 18.61 0.93 36.54
C GLN A 91 19.11 0.13 35.34
N PRO A 92 19.09 0.70 34.14
CA PRO A 92 19.63 0.03 32.96
C PRO A 92 21.11 -0.31 33.14
N GLY A 93 21.48 -1.53 32.80
CA GLY A 93 22.85 -2.03 32.96
C GLY A 93 22.90 -3.53 33.00
N GLU A 94 24.10 -4.09 33.17
CA GLU A 94 24.31 -5.51 33.32
C GLU A 94 24.90 -5.82 34.70
N THR A 95 24.40 -6.89 35.35
CA THR A 95 24.94 -7.38 36.61
C THR A 95 24.93 -8.90 36.63
N SER A 96 25.70 -9.51 37.57
CA SER A 96 25.75 -10.95 37.74
C SER A 96 24.87 -11.41 38.91
N LEU A 97 24.23 -12.55 38.73
CA LEU A 97 23.46 -13.23 39.75
C LEU A 97 24.12 -14.59 40.05
N LEU A 98 24.45 -14.82 41.31
CA LEU A 98 24.99 -16.07 41.79
C LEU A 98 23.97 -16.78 42.65
N LEU A 99 23.72 -18.06 42.33
CA LEU A 99 22.76 -18.92 43.02
C LEU A 99 23.48 -20.14 43.60
N TRP A 100 23.33 -20.43 44.88
CA TRP A 100 23.84 -21.64 45.56
C TRP A 100 22.69 -22.58 45.86
N GLU A 101 22.83 -23.82 45.42
CA GLU A 101 21.88 -24.91 45.68
C GLU A 101 22.17 -25.59 47.06
N LYS A 102 23.44 -25.69 47.41
CA LYS A 102 23.95 -26.19 48.70
C LYS A 102 25.16 -25.35 49.14
N LYS A 103 25.44 -25.36 50.43
CA LYS A 103 26.59 -24.62 50.98
C LYS A 103 27.93 -24.98 50.37
N THR A 104 28.06 -26.18 49.83
CA THR A 104 29.34 -26.81 49.39
C THR A 104 29.51 -26.77 47.87
N ASP A 105 28.45 -26.49 47.08
CA ASP A 105 28.50 -26.56 45.62
C ASP A 105 28.94 -25.21 45.03
N PRO A 106 29.64 -25.19 43.88
CA PRO A 106 29.96 -23.94 43.19
C PRO A 106 28.67 -23.22 42.74
N PRO A 107 28.63 -21.88 42.83
CA PRO A 107 27.43 -21.13 42.45
C PRO A 107 27.15 -21.20 40.95
N LYS A 108 25.89 -21.32 40.60
CA LYS A 108 25.45 -21.11 39.24
C LYS A 108 25.43 -19.60 38.95
N SER A 109 26.07 -19.19 37.88
CA SER A 109 26.18 -17.79 37.49
C SER A 109 25.22 -17.48 36.35
N TYR A 110 24.37 -16.50 36.57
CA TYR A 110 23.48 -15.91 35.57
C TYR A 110 23.91 -14.46 35.32
N ARG A 111 23.57 -13.94 34.14
CA ARG A 111 23.73 -12.52 33.80
C ARG A 111 22.35 -11.89 33.80
N ILE A 112 22.14 -10.85 34.59
CA ILE A 112 20.93 -10.03 34.54
C ILE A 112 21.24 -8.84 33.66
N GLN A 113 20.46 -8.64 32.60
CA GLN A 113 20.47 -7.48 31.73
C GLN A 113 19.21 -6.68 31.99
N VAL A 114 19.36 -5.51 32.59
CA VAL A 114 18.24 -4.56 32.81
C VAL A 114 18.18 -3.60 31.64
N ASN A 115 17.13 -3.73 30.87
CA ASN A 115 16.87 -2.86 29.75
C ASN A 115 16.17 -1.57 30.22
N PRO A 116 16.42 -0.41 29.61
CA PRO A 116 15.64 0.77 29.90
C PRO A 116 14.17 0.56 29.57
N PRO A 117 13.23 1.21 30.29
CA PRO A 117 11.82 1.17 29.93
C PRO A 117 11.61 1.76 28.53
N LEU A 118 10.61 1.29 27.80
CA LEU A 118 10.31 1.75 26.43
C LEU A 118 10.24 3.27 26.32
N SER A 119 9.79 3.95 27.38
CA SER A 119 9.70 5.42 27.44
C SER A 119 11.05 6.15 27.57
N SER A 120 12.14 5.44 27.92
CA SER A 120 13.48 6.03 28.12
C SER A 120 14.50 5.59 27.06
N VAL A 121 14.08 4.83 26.04
CA VAL A 121 14.97 4.51 24.91
C VAL A 121 15.19 5.80 24.12
N THR A 122 16.43 6.31 24.17
CA THR A 122 16.80 7.45 23.33
C THR A 122 16.66 7.05 21.87
N PRO A 123 15.87 7.78 21.08
CA PRO A 123 15.71 7.48 19.66
C PRO A 123 17.07 7.48 18.95
N LEU A 124 17.33 6.46 18.15
CA LEU A 124 18.52 6.42 17.32
C LEU A 124 18.46 7.56 16.29
N SER A 125 19.55 8.32 16.17
CA SER A 125 19.68 9.31 15.11
C SER A 125 19.82 8.59 13.78
N GLY A 126 18.80 8.68 12.95
CA GLY A 126 18.76 8.09 11.61
C GLY A 126 17.71 8.78 10.76
N GLN A 127 17.80 8.60 9.46
CA GLN A 127 16.76 9.05 8.54
C GLN A 127 15.87 7.86 8.17
N VAL A 128 14.58 8.11 8.15
CA VAL A 128 13.56 7.13 7.78
C VAL A 128 12.84 7.63 6.54
N MET A 129 12.85 6.85 5.49
CA MET A 129 11.96 7.01 4.35
C MET A 129 10.69 6.23 4.66
N VAL A 130 9.55 6.87 4.50
CA VAL A 130 8.25 6.25 4.66
C VAL A 130 7.54 6.26 3.32
N ASP A 131 7.25 5.06 2.81
CA ASP A 131 6.44 4.84 1.62
C ASP A 131 5.03 4.49 2.04
N VAL A 132 4.05 5.20 1.51
CA VAL A 132 2.63 4.91 1.72
C VAL A 132 1.99 4.57 0.39
N LYS A 133 1.33 3.40 0.30
CA LYS A 133 0.61 2.98 -0.91
C LYS A 133 -0.88 2.99 -0.65
N PHE A 134 -1.61 3.77 -1.46
CA PHE A 134 -3.07 3.72 -1.55
C PHE A 134 -3.42 2.89 -2.77
N VAL A 135 -4.05 1.77 -2.57
CA VAL A 135 -4.52 0.89 -3.65
C VAL A 135 -6.03 0.84 -3.58
N GLU A 136 -6.69 1.32 -4.62
CA GLU A 136 -8.14 1.21 -4.77
C GLU A 136 -8.46 0.41 -6.02
N LEU A 137 -9.29 -0.60 -5.83
CA LEU A 137 -9.87 -1.41 -6.89
C LEU A 137 -11.36 -1.15 -6.93
N SER A 138 -11.88 -0.72 -8.08
CA SER A 138 -13.30 -0.55 -8.32
C SER A 138 -13.74 -1.43 -9.49
N LYS A 139 -14.70 -2.32 -9.24
CA LYS A 139 -15.31 -3.19 -10.24
C LYS A 139 -16.78 -2.84 -10.38
N LYS A 140 -17.19 -2.47 -11.59
CA LYS A 140 -18.56 -2.12 -11.92
C LYS A 140 -19.13 -3.08 -12.96
N VAL A 141 -20.29 -3.63 -12.67
CA VAL A 141 -21.04 -4.51 -13.57
C VAL A 141 -22.42 -3.91 -13.76
N LEU A 142 -22.81 -3.66 -14.99
CA LEU A 142 -24.12 -3.14 -15.35
C LEU A 142 -24.73 -4.07 -16.41
N LYS A 143 -25.97 -4.55 -16.14
CA LYS A 143 -26.76 -5.35 -17.08
C LYS A 143 -28.14 -4.75 -17.17
N GLU A 144 -28.53 -4.36 -18.38
CA GLU A 144 -29.83 -3.75 -18.65
C GLU A 144 -30.47 -4.44 -19.84
N THR A 145 -31.76 -4.78 -19.71
CA THR A 145 -32.56 -5.32 -20.79
C THR A 145 -33.93 -4.66 -20.79
N GLY A 146 -34.41 -4.28 -21.97
CA GLY A 146 -35.73 -3.69 -22.13
C GLY A 146 -36.25 -3.84 -23.55
N ILE A 147 -37.54 -3.96 -23.68
CA ILE A 147 -38.21 -4.19 -24.96
C ILE A 147 -39.37 -3.21 -25.12
N ASN A 148 -39.41 -2.53 -26.26
CA ASN A 148 -40.55 -1.72 -26.69
C ASN A 148 -41.19 -2.38 -27.92
N LEU A 149 -42.46 -2.67 -27.84
CA LEU A 149 -43.23 -3.22 -28.91
C LEU A 149 -44.34 -2.25 -29.31
N ILE A 150 -44.43 -1.90 -30.59
CA ILE A 150 -45.42 -1.00 -31.15
C ILE A 150 -46.05 -1.68 -32.34
N SER A 151 -47.38 -1.70 -32.40
CA SER A 151 -48.12 -2.09 -33.57
C SER A 151 -49.01 -0.93 -33.96
N GLN A 152 -48.88 -0.44 -35.20
CA GLN A 152 -49.70 0.61 -35.80
C GLN A 152 -50.43 0.00 -36.97
N SER A 153 -51.59 -0.57 -36.71
CA SER A 153 -52.54 -1.07 -37.72
C SER A 153 -53.88 -0.37 -37.46
N ASN A 154 -54.97 -1.01 -37.82
CA ASN A 154 -56.32 -0.51 -37.50
C ASN A 154 -56.54 -0.35 -35.99
N ILE A 155 -55.81 -1.12 -35.20
CA ILE A 155 -55.74 -0.95 -33.74
C ILE A 155 -54.28 -0.69 -33.38
N THR A 156 -54.04 0.46 -32.76
CA THR A 156 -52.70 0.84 -32.26
C THR A 156 -52.55 0.34 -30.82
N PHE A 157 -51.58 -0.54 -30.56
CA PHE A 157 -51.18 -0.92 -29.21
C PHE A 157 -49.65 -0.86 -29.06
N GLY A 158 -49.18 -0.66 -27.86
CA GLY A 158 -47.73 -0.64 -27.58
C GLY A 158 -47.45 -1.05 -26.14
N VAL A 159 -46.33 -1.72 -25.94
CA VAL A 159 -45.75 -2.00 -24.64
C VAL A 159 -44.39 -1.29 -24.61
N PHE A 160 -44.17 -0.53 -23.58
CA PHE A 160 -42.95 0.30 -23.46
C PHE A 160 -42.25 0.02 -22.15
N ALA A 161 -40.93 -0.04 -22.17
CA ALA A 161 -40.13 0.00 -20.97
C ALA A 161 -40.36 1.31 -20.21
N PRO A 162 -40.30 1.35 -18.87
CA PRO A 162 -40.49 2.55 -18.08
C PRO A 162 -39.59 3.71 -18.56
N GLY A 163 -40.19 4.87 -18.75
CA GLY A 163 -39.51 6.11 -19.23
C GLY A 163 -39.20 6.16 -20.73
N SER A 164 -39.46 5.10 -21.51
CA SER A 164 -39.18 5.09 -22.96
C SER A 164 -40.32 5.68 -23.82
N LEU A 165 -41.51 5.87 -23.28
CA LEU A 165 -42.62 6.54 -23.96
C LEU A 165 -42.47 8.06 -23.82
N SER A 166 -42.11 8.75 -24.91
CA SER A 166 -41.87 10.20 -24.88
C SER A 166 -43.13 11.03 -25.17
N LYS A 167 -43.97 10.58 -26.09
CA LYS A 167 -45.17 11.33 -26.47
C LYS A 167 -46.22 10.41 -27.09
N VAL A 168 -47.49 10.68 -26.74
CA VAL A 168 -48.66 10.11 -27.41
C VAL A 168 -49.47 11.25 -28.00
N THR A 169 -49.65 11.25 -29.32
CA THR A 169 -50.41 12.30 -30.02
C THR A 169 -51.60 11.64 -30.73
N ARG A 170 -52.78 12.25 -30.55
CA ARG A 170 -53.99 11.87 -31.29
C ARG A 170 -54.17 12.83 -32.46
N ALA A 171 -54.09 12.33 -33.68
CA ALA A 171 -54.34 13.08 -34.89
C ALA A 171 -55.65 12.60 -35.55
N ALA A 172 -56.17 13.33 -36.52
CA ALA A 172 -57.36 12.95 -37.28
C ALA A 172 -57.21 11.58 -38.01
N ALA A 173 -55.96 11.19 -38.28
CA ALA A 173 -55.60 9.92 -38.93
C ALA A 173 -55.33 8.75 -37.93
N GLY A 174 -55.50 8.97 -36.62
CA GLY A 174 -55.24 7.94 -35.60
C GLY A 174 -54.35 8.39 -34.43
N ILE A 175 -53.91 7.45 -33.64
CA ILE A 175 -52.97 7.67 -32.49
C ILE A 175 -51.55 7.44 -33.01
N THR A 176 -50.70 8.47 -32.87
CA THR A 176 -49.28 8.34 -33.13
C THR A 176 -48.51 8.38 -31.79
N THR A 177 -47.55 7.48 -31.66
CA THR A 177 -46.69 7.38 -30.45
C THR A 177 -45.25 7.62 -30.85
N GLU A 178 -44.60 8.53 -30.15
CA GLU A 178 -43.13 8.67 -30.18
C GLU A 178 -42.56 7.89 -29.02
N ALA A 179 -41.95 6.75 -29.34
CA ALA A 179 -41.25 5.94 -28.34
C ALA A 179 -39.77 6.24 -28.42
N GLY A 180 -39.21 6.59 -27.29
CA GLY A 180 -37.77 6.58 -27.09
C GLY A 180 -37.21 5.16 -27.01
N VAL A 181 -35.91 5.07 -27.05
CA VAL A 181 -35.23 3.76 -26.78
C VAL A 181 -35.38 3.39 -25.32
N PRO A 182 -35.49 2.11 -24.97
CA PRO A 182 -35.62 1.66 -23.57
C PRO A 182 -34.52 2.18 -22.64
N PHE A 183 -33.27 2.19 -23.13
CA PHE A 183 -32.10 2.76 -22.45
C PHE A 183 -31.24 3.50 -23.49
N SER A 184 -30.83 4.71 -23.20
CA SER A 184 -30.07 5.56 -24.14
C SER A 184 -28.67 5.01 -24.47
N ASN A 185 -28.05 4.25 -23.57
CA ASN A 185 -26.68 3.78 -23.69
C ASN A 185 -26.57 2.28 -24.02
N ALA A 186 -27.69 1.65 -24.42
CA ALA A 186 -27.72 0.20 -24.73
C ALA A 186 -27.58 -0.04 -26.24
N PHE A 187 -27.23 -1.27 -26.60
CA PHE A 187 -27.34 -1.72 -27.98
C PHE A 187 -28.81 -1.90 -28.35
N HIS A 188 -29.23 -1.33 -29.48
CA HIS A 188 -30.61 -1.38 -29.95
C HIS A 188 -30.72 -2.27 -31.18
N LEU A 189 -31.54 -3.28 -31.07
CA LEU A 189 -31.99 -4.07 -32.22
C LEU A 189 -33.38 -3.60 -32.62
N VAL A 190 -33.51 -3.12 -33.84
CA VAL A 190 -34.79 -2.68 -34.41
C VAL A 190 -35.31 -3.75 -35.38
N MET A 191 -36.51 -4.17 -35.13
CA MET A 191 -37.22 -5.15 -35.99
C MET A 191 -38.54 -4.56 -36.45
N GLY A 192 -38.70 -4.46 -37.73
CA GLY A 192 -39.93 -3.92 -38.33
C GLY A 192 -40.15 -4.46 -39.73
N SER A 193 -41.39 -4.42 -40.20
CA SER A 193 -41.79 -4.82 -41.55
C SER A 193 -42.39 -3.62 -42.28
N SER A 194 -41.97 -3.39 -43.52
CA SER A 194 -42.47 -2.30 -44.37
C SER A 194 -43.92 -2.47 -44.83
N GLY A 195 -44.50 -3.64 -44.67
CA GLY A 195 -45.89 -3.93 -45.01
C GLY A 195 -46.85 -4.01 -43.81
N ASN A 196 -46.35 -4.26 -42.62
CA ASN A 196 -47.10 -4.29 -41.37
C ASN A 196 -46.55 -3.22 -40.44
N SER A 197 -47.44 -2.39 -39.91
CA SER A 197 -47.08 -1.31 -39.00
C SER A 197 -46.61 -1.75 -37.62
N ALA A 198 -45.85 -2.84 -37.55
CA ALA A 198 -45.29 -3.38 -36.31
C ALA A 198 -43.81 -3.09 -36.18
N LEU A 199 -43.40 -2.50 -35.07
CA LEU A 199 -42.01 -2.16 -34.72
C LEU A 199 -41.67 -2.72 -33.37
N GLY A 200 -40.59 -3.47 -33.30
CA GLY A 200 -39.99 -3.98 -32.06
C GLY A 200 -38.62 -3.31 -31.86
N LEU A 201 -38.42 -2.74 -30.70
CA LEU A 201 -37.14 -2.16 -30.25
C LEU A 201 -36.65 -2.97 -29.05
N PHE A 202 -35.55 -3.65 -29.22
CA PHE A 202 -34.89 -4.42 -28.17
C PHE A 202 -33.64 -3.65 -27.71
N ALA A 203 -33.52 -3.36 -26.43
CA ALA A 203 -32.35 -2.79 -25.83
C ALA A 203 -31.66 -3.82 -24.93
N LEU A 204 -30.38 -4.03 -25.16
CA LEU A 204 -29.54 -4.93 -24.40
C LEU A 204 -28.19 -4.27 -24.10
N LEU A 205 -27.84 -4.20 -22.85
CA LEU A 205 -26.53 -3.71 -22.40
C LEU A 205 -25.93 -4.67 -21.37
N GLU A 206 -24.69 -5.06 -21.61
CA GLU A 206 -23.83 -5.64 -20.59
C GLU A 206 -22.50 -4.86 -20.59
N SER A 207 -22.19 -4.22 -19.49
CA SER A 207 -20.97 -3.44 -19.31
C SER A 207 -20.22 -3.91 -18.09
N ASN A 208 -18.93 -4.20 -18.25
CA ASN A 208 -18.01 -4.56 -17.19
C ASN A 208 -16.87 -3.56 -17.15
N GLY A 209 -16.77 -2.81 -16.08
CA GLY A 209 -15.69 -1.85 -15.84
C GLY A 209 -14.80 -2.28 -14.71
N LEU A 210 -13.49 -2.17 -14.89
CA LEU A 210 -12.50 -2.35 -13.84
C LEU A 210 -11.61 -1.10 -13.82
N ALA A 211 -11.50 -0.46 -12.67
CA ALA A 211 -10.61 0.65 -12.44
C ALA A 211 -9.67 0.31 -11.29
N HIS A 212 -8.40 0.62 -11.47
CA HIS A 212 -7.37 0.47 -10.46
C HIS A 212 -6.67 1.81 -10.29
N THR A 213 -6.67 2.32 -9.07
CA THR A 213 -6.00 3.58 -8.72
C THR A 213 -4.87 3.27 -7.75
N LEU A 214 -3.67 3.76 -8.05
CA LEU A 214 -2.50 3.65 -7.20
C LEU A 214 -1.94 5.05 -6.94
N ALA A 215 -1.80 5.41 -5.66
CA ALA A 215 -1.06 6.58 -5.22
C ALA A 215 0.01 6.15 -4.22
N GLN A 216 1.26 6.56 -4.47
CA GLN A 216 2.40 6.14 -3.67
C GLN A 216 3.27 7.35 -3.30
N PRO A 217 2.87 8.15 -2.29
CA PRO A 217 3.74 9.19 -1.74
C PRO A 217 4.86 8.57 -0.92
N SER A 218 6.07 9.10 -1.08
CA SER A 218 7.23 8.75 -0.28
C SER A 218 7.96 10.00 0.19
N MET A 219 8.49 9.97 1.41
CA MET A 219 9.25 11.09 1.97
C MET A 219 10.22 10.60 3.04
N THR A 220 11.38 11.27 3.12
CA THR A 220 12.42 10.98 4.10
C THR A 220 12.47 12.05 5.17
N VAL A 221 12.62 11.65 6.43
CA VAL A 221 12.73 12.55 7.58
C VAL A 221 13.68 11.98 8.66
N VAL A 222 14.23 12.84 9.49
CA VAL A 222 15.05 12.43 10.65
C VAL A 222 14.14 11.87 11.74
N SER A 223 14.62 10.83 12.44
CA SER A 223 13.93 10.23 13.58
C SER A 223 13.51 11.28 14.62
N GLY A 224 12.25 11.21 15.06
CA GLY A 224 11.65 12.14 16.03
C GLY A 224 11.13 13.47 15.45
N GLN A 225 11.32 13.74 14.14
CA GLN A 225 10.83 14.95 13.49
C GLN A 225 9.56 14.68 12.68
N THR A 226 8.67 15.65 12.64
CA THR A 226 7.46 15.59 11.82
C THR A 226 7.74 16.10 10.42
N ALA A 227 7.31 15.35 9.42
CA ALA A 227 7.35 15.72 8.02
C ALA A 227 5.94 15.83 7.43
N SER A 228 5.77 16.73 6.48
CA SER A 228 4.53 16.91 5.73
C SER A 228 4.83 17.03 4.25
N PHE A 229 4.16 16.22 3.46
CA PHE A 229 4.19 16.23 1.99
C PHE A 229 2.79 16.51 1.46
N MET A 230 2.67 17.31 0.43
CA MET A 230 1.42 17.56 -0.27
C MET A 230 1.70 17.65 -1.78
N ALA A 231 0.96 16.85 -2.55
CA ALA A 231 0.94 16.89 -4.01
C ALA A 231 -0.51 16.96 -4.48
N GLY A 232 -0.90 18.08 -5.10
CA GLY A 232 -2.28 18.30 -5.51
C GLY A 232 -2.50 19.72 -6.03
N GLY A 233 -3.72 20.21 -5.90
CA GLY A 233 -4.12 21.54 -6.32
C GLY A 233 -5.15 22.16 -5.38
N GLU A 234 -5.66 23.31 -5.78
CA GLU A 234 -6.73 24.00 -5.08
C GLU A 234 -7.91 24.22 -6.04
N PHE A 235 -9.09 23.86 -5.59
CA PHE A 235 -10.32 24.08 -6.36
C PHE A 235 -11.07 25.31 -5.85
N PRO A 236 -11.40 26.28 -6.73
CA PRO A 236 -12.14 27.49 -6.36
C PRO A 236 -13.63 27.19 -6.18
N ILE A 237 -14.17 27.51 -5.02
CA ILE A 237 -15.60 27.40 -4.71
C ILE A 237 -16.19 28.80 -4.59
N PRO A 238 -17.13 29.19 -5.46
CA PRO A 238 -17.81 30.48 -5.34
C PRO A 238 -18.82 30.45 -4.19
N ILE A 239 -18.66 31.36 -3.24
CA ILE A 239 -19.58 31.58 -2.13
C ILE A 239 -20.34 32.86 -2.39
N ALA A 240 -21.67 32.73 -2.54
CA ALA A 240 -22.54 33.89 -2.70
C ALA A 240 -22.64 34.67 -1.37
N GLN A 241 -22.38 35.97 -1.43
CA GLN A 241 -22.55 36.88 -0.30
C GLN A 241 -23.78 37.79 -0.52
N SER A 242 -24.13 38.54 0.53
CA SER A 242 -25.18 39.54 0.44
C SER A 242 -24.85 40.60 -0.64
N LEU A 243 -25.87 41.17 -1.27
CA LEU A 243 -25.77 42.20 -2.34
C LEU A 243 -25.19 41.71 -3.68
N GLY A 244 -25.28 40.38 -3.97
CA GLY A 244 -24.84 39.86 -5.27
C GLY A 244 -23.31 39.73 -5.45
N GLN A 245 -22.53 39.96 -4.39
CA GLN A 245 -21.10 39.75 -4.43
C GLN A 245 -20.77 38.25 -4.30
N VAL A 246 -19.73 37.81 -5.00
CA VAL A 246 -19.23 36.43 -4.93
C VAL A 246 -17.80 36.45 -4.38
N THR A 247 -17.56 35.69 -3.30
CA THR A 247 -16.23 35.45 -2.77
C THR A 247 -15.78 34.05 -3.20
N ILE A 248 -14.53 33.90 -3.56
CA ILE A 248 -13.96 32.61 -3.95
C ILE A 248 -13.22 32.02 -2.74
N SER A 249 -13.62 30.82 -2.33
CA SER A 249 -12.91 30.01 -1.34
C SER A 249 -12.17 28.90 -2.03
N TYR A 250 -10.89 28.74 -1.73
CA TYR A 250 -10.07 27.67 -2.30
C TYR A 250 -10.09 26.44 -1.39
N LYS A 251 -10.36 25.28 -1.95
CA LYS A 251 -10.34 24.00 -1.25
C LYS A 251 -9.24 23.12 -1.82
N GLN A 252 -8.32 22.71 -0.96
CA GLN A 252 -7.21 21.82 -1.34
C GLN A 252 -7.70 20.40 -1.63
N TYR A 253 -7.15 19.78 -2.66
CA TYR A 253 -7.33 18.38 -3.01
C TYR A 253 -6.00 17.78 -3.49
N GLY A 254 -5.89 16.45 -3.44
CA GLY A 254 -4.70 15.72 -3.83
C GLY A 254 -4.23 14.77 -2.73
N ILE A 255 -2.94 14.45 -2.73
CA ILE A 255 -2.31 13.53 -1.80
C ILE A 255 -1.61 14.34 -0.72
N ARG A 256 -1.93 14.05 0.55
CA ARG A 256 -1.26 14.60 1.73
C ARG A 256 -0.75 13.47 2.60
N LEU A 257 0.50 13.58 3.03
CA LEU A 257 1.12 12.65 3.96
C LEU A 257 1.79 13.46 5.09
N VAL A 258 1.34 13.25 6.32
CA VAL A 258 1.97 13.78 7.52
C VAL A 258 2.39 12.61 8.38
N PHE A 259 3.65 12.59 8.82
CA PHE A 259 4.13 11.50 9.67
C PHE A 259 5.30 11.92 10.55
N THR A 260 5.48 11.18 11.65
CA THR A 260 6.57 11.34 12.61
C THR A 260 7.10 9.95 12.95
N PRO A 261 8.28 9.56 12.42
CA PRO A 261 8.90 8.30 12.77
C PRO A 261 9.79 8.45 14.00
N THR A 262 9.87 7.43 14.82
CA THR A 262 10.80 7.33 15.95
C THR A 262 11.50 5.98 15.89
N VAL A 263 12.80 5.98 15.64
CA VAL A 263 13.61 4.77 15.52
C VAL A 263 14.15 4.38 16.89
N PHE A 264 13.81 3.21 17.37
CA PHE A 264 14.37 2.63 18.59
C PHE A 264 15.45 1.59 18.26
N SER A 265 15.23 0.78 17.23
CA SER A 265 16.20 -0.16 16.66
C SER A 265 15.85 -0.40 15.18
N LYS A 266 16.62 -1.25 14.48
CA LYS A 266 16.26 -1.65 13.11
C LYS A 266 14.96 -2.46 13.05
N GLU A 267 14.69 -3.21 14.11
CA GLU A 267 13.49 -4.05 14.24
C GLU A 267 12.31 -3.27 14.85
N ARG A 268 12.52 -2.00 15.28
CA ARG A 268 11.51 -1.20 15.99
C ARG A 268 11.55 0.27 15.58
N ILE A 269 10.65 0.62 14.69
CA ILE A 269 10.40 1.98 14.22
C ILE A 269 8.93 2.30 14.52
N ALA A 270 8.67 3.17 15.48
CA ALA A 270 7.32 3.67 15.73
C ALA A 270 7.03 4.82 14.78
N ILE A 271 5.87 4.80 14.15
CA ILE A 271 5.46 5.80 13.17
C ILE A 271 4.05 6.27 13.51
N LYS A 272 3.93 7.55 13.83
CA LYS A 272 2.65 8.24 13.84
C LYS A 272 2.44 8.84 12.45
N LEU A 273 1.33 8.49 11.79
CA LEU A 273 1.08 8.92 10.41
C LEU A 273 -0.39 9.26 10.17
N ALA A 274 -0.61 10.24 9.28
CA ALA A 274 -1.92 10.70 8.83
C ALA A 274 -1.92 10.88 7.30
N PRO A 275 -2.01 9.78 6.53
CA PRO A 275 -2.12 9.84 5.09
C PRO A 275 -3.54 10.22 4.66
N GLU A 276 -3.65 11.05 3.62
CA GLU A 276 -4.90 11.51 3.03
C GLU A 276 -4.78 11.59 1.51
N VAL A 277 -5.79 11.08 0.81
CA VAL A 277 -5.98 11.23 -0.63
C VAL A 277 -7.34 11.82 -0.88
N SER A 278 -7.40 12.92 -1.64
CA SER A 278 -8.65 13.58 -2.01
C SER A 278 -8.69 13.85 -3.51
N GLU A 279 -9.84 13.56 -4.12
CA GLU A 279 -10.09 13.65 -5.56
C GLU A 279 -11.36 14.45 -5.83
N LEU A 280 -11.41 15.13 -6.99
CA LEU A 280 -12.60 15.83 -7.43
C LEU A 280 -13.56 14.85 -8.11
N ASP A 281 -14.80 14.78 -7.62
CA ASP A 281 -15.86 13.96 -8.19
C ASP A 281 -16.87 14.84 -8.93
N PHE A 282 -16.76 14.87 -10.25
CA PHE A 282 -17.65 15.62 -11.13
C PHE A 282 -19.00 14.92 -11.34
N SER A 283 -19.11 13.63 -11.02
CA SER A 283 -20.36 12.86 -11.15
C SER A 283 -21.40 13.32 -10.12
N ASN A 284 -20.92 13.77 -8.95
CA ASN A 284 -21.74 14.29 -7.86
C ASN A 284 -21.59 15.83 -7.71
N SER A 285 -21.52 16.54 -8.84
CA SER A 285 -21.38 18.00 -8.84
C SER A 285 -22.71 18.72 -8.56
N VAL A 286 -22.62 19.86 -7.88
CA VAL A 286 -23.74 20.76 -7.63
C VAL A 286 -23.54 22.04 -8.46
N THR A 287 -24.56 22.43 -9.21
CA THR A 287 -24.54 23.71 -9.96
C THR A 287 -25.03 24.82 -9.05
N SER A 288 -24.17 25.81 -8.79
CA SER A 288 -24.48 27.01 -8.03
C SER A 288 -24.11 28.24 -8.86
N SER A 289 -25.03 29.17 -9.04
CA SER A 289 -24.83 30.42 -9.82
C SER A 289 -24.23 30.21 -11.21
N GLY A 290 -24.61 29.10 -11.89
CA GLY A 290 -24.11 28.77 -13.23
C GLY A 290 -22.74 28.11 -13.26
N VAL A 291 -22.12 27.87 -12.10
CA VAL A 291 -20.85 27.17 -11.97
C VAL A 291 -21.09 25.75 -11.37
N SER A 292 -20.56 24.74 -12.04
CA SER A 292 -20.59 23.36 -11.53
C SER A 292 -19.46 23.16 -10.52
N VAL A 293 -19.82 22.90 -9.26
CA VAL A 293 -18.90 22.62 -8.16
C VAL A 293 -18.86 21.11 -7.92
N PRO A 294 -17.74 20.42 -8.17
CA PRO A 294 -17.63 18.98 -7.92
C PRO A 294 -17.61 18.68 -6.42
N ALA A 295 -18.03 17.49 -6.06
CA ALA A 295 -17.79 16.94 -4.73
C ALA A 295 -16.31 16.61 -4.54
N ILE A 296 -15.84 16.55 -3.28
CA ILE A 296 -14.50 16.08 -2.95
C ILE A 296 -14.64 14.71 -2.26
N LEU A 297 -14.08 13.70 -2.90
CA LEU A 297 -13.99 12.37 -2.33
C LEU A 297 -12.68 12.23 -1.57
N THR A 298 -12.76 12.06 -0.24
CA THR A 298 -11.59 12.02 0.64
C THR A 298 -11.45 10.66 1.30
N ARG A 299 -10.24 10.12 1.26
CA ARG A 299 -9.80 8.91 1.96
C ARG A 299 -8.70 9.30 2.93
N ARG A 300 -8.93 9.11 4.22
CA ARG A 300 -7.99 9.48 5.30
C ARG A 300 -7.88 8.36 6.31
N ALA A 301 -6.67 8.16 6.81
CA ALA A 301 -6.42 7.35 7.99
C ALA A 301 -5.51 8.13 8.95
N GLU A 302 -5.64 7.90 10.26
CA GLU A 302 -4.72 8.42 11.26
C GLU A 302 -4.45 7.29 12.25
N THR A 303 -3.16 6.94 12.41
CA THR A 303 -2.78 5.83 13.27
C THR A 303 -1.34 5.94 13.74
N THR A 304 -1.01 5.14 14.75
CA THR A 304 0.37 4.94 15.21
C THR A 304 0.65 3.46 15.17
N ILE A 305 1.74 3.07 14.49
CA ILE A 305 2.16 1.68 14.29
C ILE A 305 3.63 1.52 14.63
N GLU A 306 4.04 0.29 14.84
CA GLU A 306 5.43 -0.08 15.09
C GLU A 306 5.81 -1.20 14.12
N LEU A 307 6.91 -1.00 13.35
CA LEU A 307 7.37 -1.87 12.28
C LEU A 307 8.90 -1.97 12.30
N GLY A 308 9.43 -3.03 11.70
CA GLY A 308 10.87 -3.15 11.39
C GLY A 308 11.25 -2.43 10.09
N ASP A 309 12.55 -2.32 9.86
CA ASP A 309 13.12 -1.72 8.64
C ASP A 309 12.75 -2.55 7.40
N GLY A 310 12.06 -1.93 6.44
CA GLY A 310 11.57 -2.56 5.21
C GLY A 310 10.31 -3.43 5.38
N GLU A 311 9.73 -3.53 6.58
CA GLU A 311 8.49 -4.26 6.80
C GLU A 311 7.28 -3.46 6.31
N SER A 312 6.38 -4.13 5.59
CA SER A 312 5.13 -3.54 5.09
C SER A 312 3.95 -3.96 5.94
N PHE A 313 3.08 -3.02 6.27
CA PHE A 313 1.87 -3.28 7.05
C PHE A 313 0.65 -2.58 6.47
N VAL A 314 -0.49 -3.27 6.48
CA VAL A 314 -1.78 -2.70 6.08
C VAL A 314 -2.36 -1.93 7.26
N ILE A 315 -2.42 -0.61 7.15
CA ILE A 315 -2.91 0.27 8.23
C ILE A 315 -4.40 0.53 8.18
N ALA A 316 -5.01 0.46 6.99
CA ALA A 316 -6.43 0.64 6.80
C ALA A 316 -6.90 -0.12 5.56
N GLY A 317 -8.15 -0.54 5.58
CA GLY A 317 -8.82 -1.17 4.45
C GLY A 317 -10.31 -0.93 4.50
N LEU A 318 -10.95 -0.88 3.33
CA LEU A 318 -12.39 -0.76 3.18
C LEU A 318 -12.84 -1.68 2.05
N ILE A 319 -13.85 -2.48 2.30
CA ILE A 319 -14.54 -3.26 1.28
C ILE A 319 -15.98 -2.75 1.26
N SER A 320 -16.42 -2.24 0.12
CA SER A 320 -17.80 -1.79 -0.11
C SER A 320 -18.37 -2.55 -1.28
N ARG A 321 -19.53 -3.16 -1.08
CA ARG A 321 -20.27 -3.85 -2.12
C ARG A 321 -21.66 -3.27 -2.18
N ASN A 322 -22.00 -2.71 -3.32
CA ASN A 322 -23.32 -2.15 -3.58
C ASN A 322 -23.91 -2.86 -4.78
N PHE A 323 -25.12 -3.33 -4.66
CA PHE A 323 -25.87 -3.87 -5.79
C PHE A 323 -27.29 -3.31 -5.78
N ASN A 324 -27.79 -3.07 -6.96
CA ASN A 324 -29.15 -2.65 -7.20
C ASN A 324 -29.75 -3.54 -8.29
N ASP A 325 -30.83 -4.21 -7.96
CA ASP A 325 -31.58 -5.05 -8.88
C ASP A 325 -33.01 -4.51 -8.96
N ALA A 326 -33.37 -4.00 -10.11
CA ALA A 326 -34.68 -3.42 -10.37
C ALA A 326 -35.35 -4.16 -11.52
N VAL A 327 -36.57 -4.58 -11.31
CA VAL A 327 -37.42 -5.23 -12.29
C VAL A 327 -38.75 -4.49 -12.38
N ASP A 328 -38.94 -3.81 -13.48
CA ASP A 328 -40.20 -3.14 -13.83
C ASP A 328 -40.98 -4.03 -14.78
N LYS A 329 -42.22 -4.38 -14.44
CA LYS A 329 -43.05 -5.30 -15.22
C LYS A 329 -44.49 -4.86 -15.31
N VAL A 330 -45.17 -5.32 -16.38
CA VAL A 330 -46.62 -5.21 -16.48
C VAL A 330 -47.22 -6.30 -15.55
N PRO A 331 -48.08 -5.92 -14.58
CA PRO A 331 -48.69 -6.89 -13.68
C PRO A 331 -49.39 -8.02 -14.42
N GLY A 332 -49.11 -9.26 -14.03
CA GLY A 332 -49.66 -10.48 -14.63
C GLY A 332 -48.96 -10.93 -15.89
N LEU A 333 -48.71 -10.05 -16.87
CA LEU A 333 -48.06 -10.42 -18.12
C LEU A 333 -46.55 -10.60 -17.97
N GLY A 334 -45.91 -9.78 -17.14
CA GLY A 334 -44.48 -9.87 -16.88
C GLY A 334 -44.05 -11.10 -16.06
N ASP A 335 -45.03 -11.81 -15.46
CA ASP A 335 -44.79 -12.99 -14.64
C ASP A 335 -44.89 -14.31 -15.47
N LEU A 336 -45.32 -14.23 -16.73
CA LEU A 336 -45.43 -15.39 -17.59
C LEU A 336 -44.03 -15.98 -17.91
N PRO A 337 -43.87 -17.30 -17.83
CA PRO A 337 -42.66 -17.94 -18.26
C PRO A 337 -42.42 -17.69 -19.76
N ILE A 338 -41.16 -17.35 -20.12
CA ILE A 338 -40.69 -17.04 -21.48
C ILE A 338 -41.32 -15.76 -22.04
N LEU A 339 -42.66 -15.66 -22.12
CA LEU A 339 -43.35 -14.49 -22.68
C LEU A 339 -43.23 -13.25 -21.79
N GLY A 340 -43.07 -13.41 -20.49
CA GLY A 340 -42.91 -12.27 -19.56
C GLY A 340 -41.68 -11.40 -19.86
N ALA A 341 -40.67 -11.90 -20.55
CA ALA A 341 -39.52 -11.13 -20.97
C ALA A 341 -39.87 -9.94 -21.88
N PHE A 342 -40.95 -10.02 -22.66
CA PHE A 342 -41.44 -8.95 -23.51
C PHE A 342 -42.23 -7.87 -22.75
N PHE A 343 -42.62 -8.14 -21.50
CA PHE A 343 -43.43 -7.27 -20.65
C PHE A 343 -42.74 -6.83 -19.39
N ARG A 344 -41.39 -6.96 -19.33
CA ARG A 344 -40.58 -6.50 -18.22
C ARG A 344 -39.28 -5.86 -18.70
N SER A 345 -38.80 -4.93 -17.91
CA SER A 345 -37.49 -4.30 -18.04
C SER A 345 -36.68 -4.67 -16.81
N THR A 346 -35.44 -5.07 -17.00
CA THR A 346 -34.56 -5.42 -15.87
C THR A 346 -33.28 -4.58 -15.90
N ARG A 347 -32.88 -4.10 -14.74
CA ARG A 347 -31.63 -3.38 -14.55
C ARG A 347 -30.91 -3.95 -13.34
N PHE A 348 -29.74 -4.52 -13.57
CA PHE A 348 -28.85 -4.99 -12.53
C PHE A 348 -27.58 -4.18 -12.57
N ALA A 349 -27.26 -3.52 -11.44
CA ALA A 349 -26.02 -2.76 -11.26
C ALA A 349 -25.31 -3.28 -10.01
N ARG A 350 -24.03 -3.61 -10.13
CA ARG A 350 -23.18 -4.00 -9.03
C ARG A 350 -21.90 -3.20 -9.05
N GLU A 351 -21.52 -2.65 -7.91
CA GLU A 351 -20.29 -1.90 -7.72
C GLU A 351 -19.57 -2.46 -6.49
N ASP A 352 -18.40 -3.06 -6.70
CA ASP A 352 -17.52 -3.54 -5.66
C ASP A 352 -16.32 -2.59 -5.61
N LYS A 353 -16.04 -2.02 -4.43
CA LYS A 353 -14.89 -1.15 -4.15
C LYS A 353 -14.07 -1.75 -3.03
N GLU A 354 -12.77 -1.83 -3.25
CA GLU A 354 -11.79 -2.30 -2.27
C GLU A 354 -10.70 -1.25 -2.14
N LEU A 355 -10.46 -0.77 -0.94
CA LEU A 355 -9.39 0.17 -0.61
C LEU A 355 -8.44 -0.49 0.38
N VAL A 356 -7.14 -0.36 0.13
CA VAL A 356 -6.08 -0.81 1.04
C VAL A 356 -5.03 0.29 1.14
N ILE A 357 -4.61 0.61 2.37
CA ILE A 357 -3.52 1.54 2.64
C ILE A 357 -2.39 0.77 3.31
N ILE A 358 -1.22 0.77 2.66
CA ILE A 358 -0.03 0.03 3.09
C ILE A 358 1.07 1.03 3.42
N VAL A 359 1.83 0.78 4.47
CA VAL A 359 2.97 1.59 4.90
C VAL A 359 4.21 0.73 5.01
N THR A 360 5.34 1.27 4.55
CA THR A 360 6.66 0.63 4.61
C THR A 360 7.71 1.66 5.03
N PRO A 361 8.26 1.59 6.23
CA PRO A 361 9.41 2.39 6.62
C PRO A 361 10.72 1.76 6.13
N THR A 362 11.68 2.58 5.75
CA THR A 362 13.02 2.15 5.38
C THR A 362 14.06 3.09 5.98
N LEU A 363 15.07 2.54 6.65
CA LEU A 363 16.20 3.32 7.16
C LEU A 363 17.14 3.70 6.02
N VAL A 364 17.32 4.99 5.81
CA VAL A 364 18.11 5.51 4.70
C VAL A 364 19.33 6.30 5.21
N ARG A 365 20.37 6.31 4.38
CA ARG A 365 21.58 7.13 4.61
C ARG A 365 21.79 8.06 3.42
N PRO A 366 22.24 9.28 3.64
CA PRO A 366 22.62 10.17 2.55
C PRO A 366 23.66 9.54 1.64
N LEU A 367 23.57 9.80 0.35
CA LEU A 367 24.59 9.41 -0.62
C LEU A 367 25.88 10.17 -0.33
N ALA A 368 27.01 9.53 -0.60
CA ALA A 368 28.32 10.21 -0.49
C ALA A 368 28.39 11.40 -1.46
N ALA A 369 29.14 12.44 -1.09
CA ALA A 369 29.21 13.70 -1.85
C ALA A 369 29.65 13.56 -3.34
N LYS A 370 30.21 12.42 -3.73
CA LYS A 370 30.64 12.11 -5.11
C LYS A 370 29.97 10.87 -5.70
N ALA A 371 28.89 10.38 -5.08
CA ALA A 371 28.15 9.25 -5.63
C ALA A 371 27.43 9.69 -6.91
N GLU A 372 27.42 8.84 -7.91
CA GLU A 372 26.58 9.05 -9.09
C GLU A 372 25.11 9.00 -8.67
N LEU A 373 24.37 10.04 -9.05
CA LEU A 373 22.94 10.10 -8.81
C LEU A 373 22.21 9.11 -9.73
N PRO A 374 21.18 8.41 -9.24
CA PRO A 374 20.34 7.60 -10.12
C PRO A 374 19.70 8.47 -11.20
N GLN A 375 19.46 7.89 -12.38
CA GLN A 375 18.80 8.61 -13.45
C GLN A 375 17.44 9.12 -12.99
N LEU A 376 17.15 10.38 -13.30
CA LEU A 376 15.86 10.99 -12.95
C LEU A 376 14.72 10.28 -13.71
N PRO A 377 13.55 10.09 -13.07
CA PRO A 377 12.37 9.61 -13.77
C PRO A 377 12.06 10.51 -14.95
N GLY A 378 11.91 9.92 -16.14
CA GLY A 378 11.62 10.68 -17.36
C GLY A 378 12.85 11.15 -18.15
N ALA A 379 14.09 10.89 -17.70
CA ALA A 379 15.29 11.28 -18.45
C ALA A 379 15.31 10.72 -19.91
N GLY A 380 14.66 9.57 -20.15
CA GLY A 380 14.46 9.03 -21.51
C GLY A 380 13.36 9.73 -22.30
N SER A 381 12.40 10.35 -21.61
CA SER A 381 11.24 11.03 -22.23
C SER A 381 11.60 12.41 -22.80
N ASP A 382 12.65 13.05 -22.31
CA ASP A 382 13.11 14.36 -22.81
C ASP A 382 13.56 14.29 -24.28
N GLN A 383 13.95 13.12 -24.76
CA GLN A 383 14.35 12.89 -26.15
C GLN A 383 13.21 12.36 -27.02
N TYR A 384 12.01 12.10 -26.44
CA TYR A 384 10.88 11.59 -27.18
C TYR A 384 10.24 12.69 -28.05
N ASN A 385 10.68 12.76 -29.31
CA ASN A 385 10.11 13.64 -30.33
C ASN A 385 9.70 12.81 -31.56
N PRO A 386 8.53 12.15 -31.51
CA PRO A 386 8.09 11.30 -32.63
C PRO A 386 7.75 12.16 -33.85
N SER A 387 8.25 11.79 -35.02
CA SER A 387 7.92 12.45 -36.26
C SER A 387 6.42 12.37 -36.55
N LEU A 388 5.86 13.40 -37.22
CA LEU A 388 4.45 13.47 -37.62
C LEU A 388 3.99 12.21 -38.37
N MET A 389 4.83 11.66 -39.24
CA MET A 389 4.56 10.44 -39.99
C MET A 389 4.43 9.22 -39.09
N LYS A 390 5.29 9.09 -38.06
CA LYS A 390 5.20 7.99 -37.10
C LYS A 390 3.91 8.04 -36.30
N ARG A 391 3.44 9.23 -35.91
CA ARG A 391 2.16 9.41 -35.21
C ARG A 391 0.95 9.13 -36.11
N LEU A 392 1.03 9.51 -37.40
CA LEU A 392 -0.07 9.34 -38.35
C LEU A 392 -0.28 7.88 -38.76
N PHE A 393 0.80 7.12 -39.00
CA PHE A 393 0.73 5.77 -39.55
C PHE A 393 0.79 4.66 -38.51
N TYR A 394 1.42 4.89 -37.37
CA TYR A 394 1.56 3.86 -36.32
C TYR A 394 0.71 4.11 -35.06
N GLY A 395 -0.09 5.19 -35.03
CA GLY A 395 -1.26 5.37 -34.18
C GLY A 395 -1.10 5.12 -32.68
N GLY A 396 0.05 5.30 -32.08
CA GLY A 396 0.20 5.07 -30.68
C GLY A 396 1.53 5.50 -30.08
N VAL A 397 1.51 5.91 -28.85
CA VAL A 397 2.67 6.03 -28.01
C VAL A 397 3.07 4.58 -27.67
N THR A 398 4.00 3.99 -28.44
CA THR A 398 4.73 2.82 -27.93
C THR A 398 5.72 3.36 -26.90
N THR A 399 5.27 3.53 -25.69
CA THR A 399 6.17 3.52 -24.56
C THR A 399 6.63 2.08 -24.43
N ASP A 400 7.87 1.80 -24.86
CA ASP A 400 8.57 0.63 -24.36
C ASP A 400 8.45 0.67 -22.84
N ASP A 401 8.15 -0.48 -22.27
CA ASP A 401 7.84 -0.76 -20.86
C ASP A 401 8.97 -0.30 -19.91
N GLU A 402 9.26 0.98 -19.85
CA GLU A 402 10.08 1.55 -18.79
C GLU A 402 9.14 1.98 -17.66
N SER A 403 9.18 1.21 -16.59
CA SER A 403 8.51 1.50 -15.33
C SER A 403 8.81 2.94 -14.90
N VAL A 404 7.87 3.83 -15.13
CA VAL A 404 7.89 5.19 -14.60
C VAL A 404 7.64 5.10 -13.10
N GLY A 405 8.70 5.17 -12.29
CA GLY A 405 8.57 5.16 -10.84
C GLY A 405 9.92 5.08 -10.12
N LEU A 406 9.96 5.62 -8.92
CA LEU A 406 11.10 5.54 -7.98
C LEU A 406 11.32 4.13 -7.39
N SER A 407 10.58 3.13 -7.86
CA SER A 407 10.64 1.77 -7.34
C SER A 407 11.68 0.93 -8.11
N ARG A 408 12.88 0.90 -7.62
CA ARG A 408 13.82 -0.22 -7.69
C ARG A 408 14.39 -0.50 -6.32
#